data_de2be5317165c6b8cc26c8ebe8b9a2a0
#
_entry.id   de2be5317165c6b8cc26c8ebe8b9a2a0
#
_cell.length_a   1.000
_cell.length_b   1.000
_cell.length_c   1.000
_cell.angle_alpha   90.00
_cell.angle_beta   90.00
_cell.angle_gamma   90.00
#
_symmetry.space_group_name_H-M   'P 1'
#
loop_
_entity.id
_entity.type
_entity.pdbx_description
1 polymer ?
#
loop_
_entity_poly.entity_id
_entity_poly.type
_entity_poly.pdbx_seq_one_letter_code
_entity_poly.pdbx_strand_id
1 'polypeptide(L)'
;MSVSAELVIETANVSKSYRRGFWGRNSFTALNDVSLQVPRGEIYGLLGPNGAGKTTLIKILLGIIRKSAGNATVLGHAAGSMEARRRIGYLPENHRIPRHLTALTALEYYGSLSGMSMSAIRAERMKLLEVVGLRGREKERVSGYSKGMLQRLGLAQAMLHRPDLIVLDEPTDGVDPVGRREIRDVLKQLADQGHSIFLNSHLLQEIELICSSVAILNHGKLLKTGSVRELTAALADAPVQMQLTGD
;
A
#
# COMPACT_ATOMS: atom_id res chain seq x y z
N MET A 1 14.99 11.14 -27.12
CA MET A 1 13.57 11.26 -26.78
C MET A 1 13.38 10.52 -25.46
N SER A 2 13.25 11.23 -24.33
CA SER A 2 12.95 10.58 -23.04
C SER A 2 11.53 10.05 -23.13
N VAL A 3 11.36 8.72 -23.10
CA VAL A 3 10.07 8.09 -22.94
C VAL A 3 9.56 8.56 -21.57
N SER A 4 8.54 9.41 -21.56
CA SER A 4 7.86 9.79 -20.32
C SER A 4 7.36 8.51 -19.66
N ALA A 5 7.90 8.17 -18.48
CA ALA A 5 7.48 6.98 -17.77
C ALA A 5 5.96 7.07 -17.51
N GLU A 6 5.23 6.01 -17.86
CA GLU A 6 3.79 5.94 -17.59
C GLU A 6 3.55 5.97 -16.07
N LEU A 7 2.74 6.93 -15.60
CA LEU A 7 2.45 7.08 -14.18
C LEU A 7 1.22 6.26 -13.78
N VAL A 8 1.33 5.52 -12.67
CA VAL A 8 0.18 4.79 -12.09
C VAL A 8 -0.52 5.59 -10.99
N ILE A 9 0.17 6.53 -10.34
CA ILE A 9 -0.41 7.50 -9.41
C ILE A 9 0.17 8.87 -9.73
N GLU A 10 -0.70 9.87 -9.81
CA GLU A 10 -0.30 11.27 -9.93
C GLU A 10 -1.17 12.11 -9.01
N THR A 11 -0.55 12.93 -8.17
CA THR A 11 -1.24 13.91 -7.35
C THR A 11 -0.64 15.29 -7.59
N ALA A 12 -1.50 16.32 -7.63
CA ALA A 12 -1.12 17.71 -7.75
C ALA A 12 -1.83 18.52 -6.66
N ASN A 13 -1.03 19.04 -5.72
CA ASN A 13 -1.46 19.93 -4.63
C ASN A 13 -2.61 19.33 -3.78
N VAL A 14 -2.58 18.01 -3.54
CA VAL A 14 -3.63 17.32 -2.78
C VAL A 14 -3.58 17.74 -1.33
N SER A 15 -4.71 18.26 -0.85
CA SER A 15 -4.90 18.65 0.55
C SER A 15 -6.12 17.99 1.15
N LYS A 16 -6.04 17.69 2.46
CA LYS A 16 -7.16 17.15 3.23
C LYS A 16 -7.23 17.77 4.60
N SER A 17 -8.34 18.44 4.87
CA SER A 17 -8.67 18.97 6.20
C SER A 17 -9.92 18.31 6.74
N TYR A 18 -9.92 18.01 8.02
CA TYR A 18 -11.06 17.50 8.78
C TYR A 18 -11.56 18.58 9.73
N ARG A 19 -12.85 18.84 9.73
CA ARG A 19 -13.49 19.74 10.72
C ARG A 19 -13.74 18.95 12.00
N ARG A 20 -13.31 19.50 13.13
CA ARG A 20 -13.58 18.94 14.47
C ARG A 20 -14.52 19.87 15.27
N GLY A 21 -15.43 19.27 16.04
CA GLY A 21 -16.34 19.98 16.94
C GLY A 21 -17.68 20.35 16.31
N PHE A 22 -18.70 20.53 17.17
CA PHE A 22 -20.10 20.76 16.79
C PHE A 22 -20.31 22.06 15.98
N TRP A 23 -19.37 23.03 16.11
CA TRP A 23 -19.42 24.33 15.41
C TRP A 23 -18.29 24.48 14.37
N GLY A 24 -17.56 23.40 14.03
CA GLY A 24 -16.51 23.45 13.00
C GLY A 24 -15.32 24.40 13.29
N ARG A 25 -15.16 24.86 14.55
CA ARG A 25 -14.14 25.87 14.92
C ARG A 25 -12.70 25.34 14.92
N ASN A 26 -12.50 24.04 15.07
CA ASN A 26 -11.17 23.43 15.01
C ASN A 26 -11.05 22.59 13.74
N SER A 27 -10.08 22.88 12.90
CA SER A 27 -9.73 22.06 11.74
C SER A 27 -8.37 21.39 11.96
N PHE A 28 -8.28 20.14 11.55
CA PHE A 28 -7.03 19.40 11.50
C PHE A 28 -6.68 19.12 10.03
N THR A 29 -5.51 19.57 9.59
CA THR A 29 -5.04 19.33 8.24
C THR A 29 -4.18 18.08 8.23
N ALA A 30 -4.69 17.03 7.60
CA ALA A 30 -4.02 15.73 7.49
C ALA A 30 -3.07 15.65 6.28
N LEU A 31 -3.37 16.40 5.21
CA LEU A 31 -2.51 16.55 4.03
C LEU A 31 -2.51 18.02 3.62
N ASN A 32 -1.35 18.53 3.27
CA ASN A 32 -1.14 19.91 2.87
C ASN A 32 -0.26 19.96 1.63
N ASP A 33 -0.86 20.19 0.48
CA ASP A 33 -0.19 20.44 -0.81
C ASP A 33 0.73 19.28 -1.25
N VAL A 34 0.20 18.05 -1.24
CA VAL A 34 0.96 16.83 -1.60
C VAL A 34 0.91 16.62 -3.11
N SER A 35 2.08 16.73 -3.75
CA SER A 35 2.27 16.45 -5.19
C SER A 35 3.23 15.26 -5.34
N LEU A 36 2.75 14.14 -5.87
CA LEU A 36 3.45 12.87 -5.96
C LEU A 36 3.23 12.26 -7.34
N GLN A 37 4.30 11.67 -7.90
CA GLN A 37 4.28 10.88 -9.13
C GLN A 37 4.86 9.51 -8.85
N VAL A 38 4.12 8.46 -9.22
CA VAL A 38 4.53 7.05 -9.06
C VAL A 38 4.59 6.41 -10.42
N PRO A 39 5.77 5.99 -10.89
CA PRO A 39 5.95 5.28 -12.15
C PRO A 39 5.32 3.89 -12.13
N ARG A 40 5.04 3.37 -13.33
CA ARG A 40 4.56 2.00 -13.53
C ARG A 40 5.69 0.99 -13.35
N GLY A 41 5.35 -0.21 -12.83
CA GLY A 41 6.23 -1.39 -12.86
C GLY A 41 7.29 -1.42 -11.76
N GLU A 42 7.14 -0.64 -10.69
CA GLU A 42 8.06 -0.67 -9.55
C GLU A 42 7.35 -0.80 -8.21
N ILE A 43 8.13 -1.09 -7.17
CA ILE A 43 7.66 -0.98 -5.78
C ILE A 43 8.00 0.42 -5.29
N TYR A 44 6.97 1.23 -5.08
CA TYR A 44 7.07 2.60 -4.58
C TYR A 44 6.64 2.69 -3.11
N GLY A 45 7.51 3.20 -2.26
CA GLY A 45 7.27 3.35 -0.83
C GLY A 45 6.77 4.74 -0.45
N LEU A 46 5.86 4.81 0.53
CA LEU A 46 5.47 6.04 1.22
C LEU A 46 5.90 5.92 2.68
N LEU A 47 7.01 6.56 3.04
CA LEU A 47 7.60 6.53 4.37
C LEU A 47 7.11 7.70 5.21
N GLY A 48 6.90 7.47 6.49
CA GLY A 48 6.61 8.55 7.45
C GLY A 48 6.14 8.03 8.80
N PRO A 49 6.24 8.83 9.86
CA PRO A 49 5.78 8.44 11.19
C PRO A 49 4.26 8.24 11.23
N ASN A 50 3.79 7.65 12.33
CA ASN A 50 2.35 7.54 12.58
C ASN A 50 1.73 8.94 12.67
N GLY A 51 0.58 9.13 12.02
CA GLY A 51 -0.06 10.44 11.91
C GLY A 51 0.51 11.37 10.81
N ALA A 52 1.50 10.94 10.03
CA ALA A 52 2.05 11.75 8.94
C ALA A 52 1.07 12.03 7.78
N GLY A 53 -0.02 11.26 7.67
CA GLY A 53 -1.03 11.39 6.60
C GLY A 53 -1.02 10.26 5.57
N LYS A 54 -0.16 9.24 5.72
CA LYS A 54 0.00 8.13 4.78
C LYS A 54 -1.31 7.43 4.42
N THR A 55 -2.01 6.89 5.42
CA THR A 55 -3.32 6.24 5.23
C THR A 55 -4.39 7.21 4.70
N THR A 56 -4.30 8.51 5.02
CA THR A 56 -5.19 9.53 4.45
C THR A 56 -4.98 9.67 2.95
N LEU A 57 -3.72 9.73 2.49
CA LEU A 57 -3.41 9.78 1.06
C LEU A 57 -3.92 8.52 0.35
N ILE A 58 -3.61 7.33 0.87
CA ILE A 58 -4.10 6.06 0.32
C ILE A 58 -5.64 6.07 0.20
N LYS A 59 -6.35 6.47 1.24
CA LYS A 59 -7.82 6.52 1.22
C LYS A 59 -8.38 7.51 0.19
N ILE A 60 -7.67 8.61 -0.11
CA ILE A 60 -8.02 9.53 -1.18
C ILE A 60 -7.82 8.88 -2.55
N LEU A 61 -6.67 8.24 -2.78
CA LEU A 61 -6.36 7.54 -4.04
C LEU A 61 -7.39 6.45 -4.36
N LEU A 62 -7.84 5.73 -3.33
CA LEU A 62 -8.88 4.70 -3.44
C LEU A 62 -10.31 5.26 -3.53
N GLY A 63 -10.50 6.57 -3.30
CA GLY A 63 -11.84 7.19 -3.26
C GLY A 63 -12.66 6.84 -2.03
N ILE A 64 -12.05 6.29 -0.97
CA ILE A 64 -12.70 6.01 0.32
C ILE A 64 -13.07 7.34 1.03
N ILE A 65 -12.20 8.35 0.91
CA ILE A 65 -12.45 9.70 1.41
C ILE A 65 -12.20 10.72 0.29
N ARG A 66 -12.93 11.84 0.34
CA ARG A 66 -12.75 12.94 -0.62
C ARG A 66 -11.61 13.85 -0.17
N LYS A 67 -10.76 14.28 -1.11
CA LYS A 67 -9.80 15.36 -0.91
C LYS A 67 -10.51 16.69 -0.67
N SER A 68 -9.86 17.63 0.01
CA SER A 68 -10.38 18.99 0.23
C SER A 68 -9.98 19.93 -0.91
N ALA A 69 -8.78 19.74 -1.50
CA ALA A 69 -8.27 20.50 -2.64
C ALA A 69 -7.30 19.67 -3.47
N GLY A 70 -6.87 20.21 -4.63
CA GLY A 70 -5.91 19.59 -5.54
C GLY A 70 -6.53 18.54 -6.45
N ASN A 71 -5.70 17.85 -7.23
CA ASN A 71 -6.08 16.79 -8.15
C ASN A 71 -5.35 15.49 -7.84
N ALA A 72 -5.99 14.35 -8.11
CA ALA A 72 -5.39 13.04 -8.01
C ALA A 72 -5.93 12.13 -9.10
N THR A 73 -5.03 11.43 -9.79
CA THR A 73 -5.35 10.39 -10.77
C THR A 73 -4.67 9.09 -10.38
N VAL A 74 -5.31 7.98 -10.71
CA VAL A 74 -4.78 6.63 -10.56
C VAL A 74 -5.04 5.88 -11.86
N LEU A 75 -3.99 5.31 -12.44
CA LEU A 75 -4.04 4.61 -13.73
C LEU A 75 -4.68 5.45 -14.85
N GLY A 76 -4.39 6.77 -14.86
CA GLY A 76 -4.92 7.73 -15.82
C GLY A 76 -6.37 8.17 -15.58
N HIS A 77 -7.05 7.67 -14.55
CA HIS A 77 -8.43 8.01 -14.21
C HIS A 77 -8.49 8.84 -12.92
N ALA A 78 -9.57 9.60 -12.73
CA ALA A 78 -9.76 10.34 -11.48
C ALA A 78 -9.73 9.38 -10.28
N ALA A 79 -8.98 9.73 -9.23
CA ALA A 79 -8.88 8.92 -8.01
C ALA A 79 -10.27 8.63 -7.44
N GLY A 80 -10.54 7.35 -7.15
CA GLY A 80 -11.83 6.88 -6.65
C GLY A 80 -12.91 6.69 -7.72
N SER A 81 -12.63 6.92 -9.00
CA SER A 81 -13.56 6.54 -10.08
C SER A 81 -13.73 5.02 -10.14
N MET A 82 -14.80 4.56 -10.76
CA MET A 82 -15.06 3.13 -10.89
C MET A 82 -14.01 2.43 -11.79
N GLU A 83 -13.56 3.14 -12.83
CA GLU A 83 -12.52 2.71 -13.75
C GLU A 83 -11.20 2.45 -13.02
N ALA A 84 -10.77 3.41 -12.18
CA ALA A 84 -9.56 3.23 -11.36
C ALA A 84 -9.73 2.07 -10.36
N ARG A 85 -10.83 2.06 -9.59
CA ARG A 85 -11.05 1.05 -8.53
C ARG A 85 -11.08 -0.38 -9.02
N ARG A 86 -11.61 -0.65 -10.21
CA ARG A 86 -11.64 -1.99 -10.81
C ARG A 86 -10.25 -2.54 -11.14
N ARG A 87 -9.25 -1.66 -11.23
CA ARG A 87 -7.88 -2.00 -11.61
C ARG A 87 -6.90 -1.90 -10.44
N ILE A 88 -7.41 -1.68 -9.21
CA ILE A 88 -6.62 -1.55 -7.98
C ILE A 88 -6.91 -2.73 -7.06
N GLY A 89 -5.85 -3.42 -6.61
CA GLY A 89 -5.89 -4.31 -5.47
C GLY A 89 -5.53 -3.55 -4.19
N TYR A 90 -6.27 -3.76 -3.12
CA TYR A 90 -6.02 -3.06 -1.86
C TYR A 90 -5.95 -4.00 -0.66
N LEU A 91 -4.87 -3.88 0.10
CA LEU A 91 -4.70 -4.53 1.40
C LEU A 91 -4.66 -3.44 2.49
N PRO A 92 -5.72 -3.26 3.29
CA PRO A 92 -5.71 -2.31 4.41
C PRO A 92 -4.88 -2.82 5.59
N GLU A 93 -4.32 -1.92 6.40
CA GLU A 93 -3.57 -2.21 7.62
C GLU A 93 -4.30 -3.20 8.55
N ASN A 94 -5.57 -2.94 8.82
CA ASN A 94 -6.42 -3.73 9.71
C ASN A 94 -7.43 -4.57 8.93
N HIS A 95 -6.97 -5.31 7.89
CA HIS A 95 -7.88 -6.19 7.18
C HIS A 95 -8.33 -7.35 8.07
N ARG A 96 -9.58 -7.78 7.88
CA ARG A 96 -10.17 -8.87 8.64
C ARG A 96 -10.82 -9.86 7.70
N ILE A 97 -10.41 -11.11 7.80
CA ILE A 97 -11.04 -12.23 7.12
C ILE A 97 -11.88 -13.00 8.15
N PRO A 98 -13.16 -13.33 7.86
CA PRO A 98 -13.99 -14.10 8.79
C PRO A 98 -13.33 -15.39 9.20
N ARG A 99 -13.18 -15.59 10.51
CA ARG A 99 -12.36 -16.67 11.10
C ARG A 99 -12.85 -18.09 10.80
N HIS A 100 -14.12 -18.25 10.45
CA HIS A 100 -14.73 -19.53 10.10
C HIS A 100 -14.46 -19.97 8.66
N LEU A 101 -14.02 -19.06 7.79
CA LEU A 101 -13.67 -19.35 6.40
C LEU A 101 -12.33 -20.10 6.32
N THR A 102 -12.15 -20.82 5.23
CA THR A 102 -10.84 -21.31 4.77
C THR A 102 -10.26 -20.32 3.77
N ALA A 103 -8.96 -20.46 3.40
CA ALA A 103 -8.39 -19.59 2.38
C ALA A 103 -9.14 -19.69 1.04
N LEU A 104 -9.58 -20.91 0.65
CA LEU A 104 -10.37 -21.11 -0.57
C LEU A 104 -11.69 -20.38 -0.53
N THR A 105 -12.45 -20.55 0.56
CA THR A 105 -13.78 -19.91 0.69
C THR A 105 -13.68 -18.40 0.91
N ALA A 106 -12.59 -17.92 1.52
CA ALA A 106 -12.31 -16.48 1.63
C ALA A 106 -12.09 -15.87 0.24
N LEU A 107 -11.26 -16.47 -0.61
CA LEU A 107 -11.04 -15.99 -1.97
C LEU A 107 -12.33 -16.10 -2.83
N GLU A 108 -13.14 -17.14 -2.66
CA GLU A 108 -14.47 -17.22 -3.31
C GLU A 108 -15.39 -16.08 -2.87
N TYR A 109 -15.45 -15.82 -1.58
CA TYR A 109 -16.27 -14.75 -1.02
C TYR A 109 -15.88 -13.36 -1.56
N TYR A 110 -14.59 -13.00 -1.44
CA TYR A 110 -14.11 -11.69 -1.87
C TYR A 110 -14.09 -11.54 -3.40
N GLY A 111 -13.79 -12.61 -4.15
CA GLY A 111 -13.86 -12.60 -5.60
C GLY A 111 -15.29 -12.35 -6.11
N SER A 112 -16.28 -12.99 -5.47
CA SER A 112 -17.70 -12.75 -5.78
C SER A 112 -18.11 -11.31 -5.47
N LEU A 113 -17.66 -10.73 -4.35
CA LEU A 113 -17.88 -9.31 -4.04
C LEU A 113 -17.24 -8.36 -5.06
N SER A 114 -16.13 -8.77 -5.68
CA SER A 114 -15.48 -8.03 -6.76
C SER A 114 -16.12 -8.24 -8.14
N GLY A 115 -17.25 -8.97 -8.21
CA GLY A 115 -17.99 -9.25 -9.43
C GLY A 115 -17.37 -10.32 -10.34
N MET A 116 -16.44 -11.12 -9.83
CA MET A 116 -15.83 -12.22 -10.59
C MET A 116 -16.77 -13.43 -10.67
N SER A 117 -16.72 -14.14 -11.80
CA SER A 117 -17.41 -15.44 -11.91
C SER A 117 -16.71 -16.51 -11.08
N MET A 118 -17.45 -17.48 -10.56
CA MET A 118 -16.88 -18.61 -9.80
C MET A 118 -15.84 -19.40 -10.61
N SER A 119 -16.01 -19.52 -11.92
CA SER A 119 -15.03 -20.16 -12.79
C SER A 119 -13.70 -19.39 -12.83
N ALA A 120 -13.74 -18.06 -12.95
CA ALA A 120 -12.56 -17.20 -12.92
C ALA A 120 -11.85 -17.27 -11.56
N ILE A 121 -12.60 -17.21 -10.46
CA ILE A 121 -12.05 -17.33 -9.11
C ILE A 121 -11.33 -18.66 -8.92
N ARG A 122 -11.96 -19.77 -9.32
CA ARG A 122 -11.38 -21.13 -9.21
C ARG A 122 -10.12 -21.31 -10.05
N ALA A 123 -10.05 -20.66 -11.20
CA ALA A 123 -8.86 -20.69 -12.07
C ALA A 123 -7.65 -19.98 -11.44
N GLU A 124 -7.89 -18.92 -10.67
CA GLU A 124 -6.82 -18.07 -10.10
C GLU A 124 -6.44 -18.42 -8.66
N ARG A 125 -7.40 -18.79 -7.82
CA ARG A 125 -7.19 -18.89 -6.36
C ARG A 125 -6.04 -19.82 -5.96
N MET A 126 -5.88 -20.99 -6.63
CA MET A 126 -4.81 -21.92 -6.30
C MET A 126 -3.41 -21.38 -6.67
N LYS A 127 -3.30 -20.72 -7.81
CA LYS A 127 -2.06 -20.04 -8.23
C LYS A 127 -1.66 -18.96 -7.26
N LEU A 128 -2.63 -18.13 -6.83
CA LEU A 128 -2.38 -17.05 -5.86
C LEU A 128 -1.98 -17.59 -4.49
N LEU A 129 -2.63 -18.66 -4.01
CA LEU A 129 -2.23 -19.30 -2.75
C LEU A 129 -0.82 -19.90 -2.82
N GLU A 130 -0.40 -20.37 -3.98
CA GLU A 130 0.98 -20.80 -4.19
C GLU A 130 1.95 -19.62 -4.19
N VAL A 131 1.65 -18.54 -4.92
CA VAL A 131 2.46 -17.31 -4.97
C VAL A 131 2.68 -16.72 -3.57
N VAL A 132 1.63 -16.68 -2.73
CA VAL A 132 1.73 -16.14 -1.38
C VAL A 132 2.20 -17.18 -0.34
N GLY A 133 2.67 -18.37 -0.75
CA GLY A 133 3.22 -19.39 0.13
C GLY A 133 2.20 -20.00 1.10
N LEU A 134 0.94 -20.14 0.68
CA LEU A 134 -0.13 -20.76 1.46
C LEU A 134 -0.59 -22.10 0.88
N ARG A 135 0.17 -22.68 -0.05
CA ARG A 135 -0.08 -24.03 -0.58
C ARG A 135 0.03 -25.07 0.53
N GLY A 136 -0.91 -25.99 0.58
CA GLY A 136 -1.04 -27.01 1.64
C GLY A 136 -1.85 -26.55 2.87
N ARG A 137 -2.20 -25.25 2.94
CA ARG A 137 -3.02 -24.65 4.00
C ARG A 137 -4.41 -24.22 3.53
N GLU A 138 -4.76 -24.48 2.29
CA GLU A 138 -5.94 -23.92 1.59
C GLU A 138 -7.24 -24.26 2.29
N LYS A 139 -7.33 -25.46 2.87
CA LYS A 139 -8.52 -26.00 3.54
C LYS A 139 -8.56 -25.73 5.04
N GLU A 140 -7.49 -25.21 5.62
CA GLU A 140 -7.46 -24.86 7.04
C GLU A 140 -8.30 -23.59 7.29
N ARG A 141 -8.94 -23.54 8.46
CA ARG A 141 -9.70 -22.36 8.85
C ARG A 141 -8.76 -21.19 9.13
N VAL A 142 -9.14 -20.01 8.69
CA VAL A 142 -8.42 -18.74 8.92
C VAL A 142 -8.19 -18.47 10.42
N SER A 143 -9.03 -19.05 11.31
CA SER A 143 -8.83 -18.95 12.76
C SER A 143 -7.50 -19.55 13.25
N GLY A 144 -6.88 -20.47 12.50
CA GLY A 144 -5.59 -21.08 12.81
C GLY A 144 -4.39 -20.39 12.16
N TYR A 145 -4.62 -19.32 11.37
CA TYR A 145 -3.56 -18.62 10.66
C TYR A 145 -2.78 -17.67 11.58
N SER A 146 -1.46 -17.62 11.42
CA SER A 146 -0.63 -16.57 12.00
C SER A 146 -0.94 -15.21 11.36
N LYS A 147 -0.48 -14.10 11.98
CA LYS A 147 -0.66 -12.76 11.40
C LYS A 147 -0.01 -12.66 10.02
N GLY A 148 1.18 -13.22 9.83
CA GLY A 148 1.85 -13.28 8.52
C GLY A 148 1.07 -14.08 7.47
N MET A 149 0.47 -15.22 7.85
CA MET A 149 -0.41 -15.98 6.95
C MET A 149 -1.67 -15.19 6.57
N LEU A 150 -2.26 -14.44 7.51
CA LEU A 150 -3.41 -13.58 7.26
C LEU A 150 -3.05 -12.44 6.28
N GLN A 151 -1.90 -11.80 6.45
CA GLN A 151 -1.40 -10.76 5.55
C GLN A 151 -1.17 -11.33 4.13
N ARG A 152 -0.56 -12.49 4.02
CA ARG A 152 -0.35 -13.16 2.72
C ARG A 152 -1.66 -13.58 2.06
N LEU A 153 -2.65 -14.03 2.82
CA LEU A 153 -3.99 -14.31 2.28
C LEU A 153 -4.69 -13.01 1.83
N GLY A 154 -4.54 -11.92 2.60
CA GLY A 154 -5.03 -10.59 2.20
C GLY A 154 -4.39 -10.09 0.91
N LEU A 155 -3.09 -10.35 0.72
CA LEU A 155 -2.39 -10.04 -0.53
C LEU A 155 -2.95 -10.87 -1.70
N ALA A 156 -3.17 -12.18 -1.52
CA ALA A 156 -3.82 -13.01 -2.53
C ALA A 156 -5.24 -12.50 -2.89
N GLN A 157 -5.99 -12.05 -1.89
CA GLN A 157 -7.30 -11.40 -2.10
C GLN A 157 -7.18 -10.13 -2.94
N ALA A 158 -6.23 -9.25 -2.60
CA ALA A 158 -6.02 -8.00 -3.33
C ALA A 158 -5.64 -8.24 -4.80
N MET A 159 -5.00 -9.36 -5.12
CA MET A 159 -4.55 -9.72 -6.46
C MET A 159 -5.57 -10.51 -7.28
N LEU A 160 -6.64 -11.02 -6.68
CA LEU A 160 -7.52 -12.03 -7.26
C LEU A 160 -8.14 -11.61 -8.61
N HIS A 161 -8.45 -10.33 -8.77
CA HIS A 161 -9.04 -9.75 -9.99
C HIS A 161 -7.99 -9.20 -10.97
N ARG A 162 -6.70 -9.56 -10.78
CA ARG A 162 -5.56 -9.17 -11.63
C ARG A 162 -5.44 -7.65 -11.78
N PRO A 163 -5.24 -6.91 -10.69
CA PRO A 163 -5.13 -5.45 -10.72
C PRO A 163 -3.85 -4.99 -11.44
N ASP A 164 -3.88 -3.78 -12.02
CA ASP A 164 -2.70 -3.10 -12.56
C ASP A 164 -1.86 -2.43 -11.47
N LEU A 165 -2.47 -2.08 -10.35
CA LEU A 165 -1.83 -1.44 -9.20
C LEU A 165 -2.24 -2.15 -7.92
N ILE A 166 -1.26 -2.52 -7.10
CA ILE A 166 -1.48 -3.08 -5.75
C ILE A 166 -1.12 -2.01 -4.72
N VAL A 167 -2.09 -1.65 -3.89
CA VAL A 167 -1.91 -0.67 -2.80
C VAL A 167 -1.93 -1.40 -1.47
N LEU A 168 -0.89 -1.21 -0.65
CA LEU A 168 -0.70 -1.90 0.61
C LEU A 168 -0.51 -0.90 1.75
N ASP A 169 -1.36 -0.97 2.77
CA ASP A 169 -1.30 -0.11 3.94
C ASP A 169 -0.65 -0.87 5.12
N GLU A 170 0.62 -0.57 5.42
CA GLU A 170 1.45 -1.19 6.47
C GLU A 170 1.47 -2.75 6.37
N PRO A 171 1.88 -3.35 5.24
CA PRO A 171 1.68 -4.78 4.99
C PRO A 171 2.47 -5.70 5.92
N THR A 172 3.50 -5.22 6.60
CA THR A 172 4.37 -5.99 7.50
C THR A 172 4.16 -5.64 8.98
N ASP A 173 3.21 -4.74 9.30
CA ASP A 173 3.01 -4.30 10.68
C ASP A 173 2.55 -5.44 11.60
N GLY A 174 3.24 -5.55 12.75
CA GLY A 174 2.97 -6.57 13.76
C GLY A 174 3.16 -8.02 13.30
N VAL A 175 3.82 -8.25 12.16
CA VAL A 175 4.25 -9.57 11.68
C VAL A 175 5.65 -9.86 12.24
N ASP A 176 5.90 -11.12 12.61
CA ASP A 176 7.20 -11.58 13.06
C ASP A 176 8.28 -11.49 11.96
N PRO A 177 9.59 -11.52 12.29
CA PRO A 177 10.66 -11.33 11.30
C PRO A 177 10.64 -12.33 10.15
N VAL A 178 10.23 -13.57 10.38
CA VAL A 178 10.13 -14.61 9.35
C VAL A 178 8.99 -14.27 8.38
N GLY A 179 7.82 -13.98 8.91
CA GLY A 179 6.66 -13.59 8.11
C GLY A 179 6.89 -12.31 7.32
N ARG A 180 7.62 -11.32 7.87
CA ARG A 180 8.02 -10.11 7.12
C ARG A 180 8.88 -10.45 5.91
N ARG A 181 9.85 -11.34 6.08
CA ARG A 181 10.70 -11.81 4.98
C ARG A 181 9.85 -12.49 3.90
N GLU A 182 8.95 -13.40 4.27
CA GLU A 182 8.06 -14.07 3.34
C GLU A 182 7.19 -13.09 2.55
N ILE A 183 6.62 -12.06 3.21
CA ILE A 183 5.86 -11.00 2.54
C ILE A 183 6.74 -10.23 1.56
N ARG A 184 7.96 -9.84 1.95
CA ARG A 184 8.90 -9.14 1.07
C ARG A 184 9.26 -9.95 -0.17
N ASP A 185 9.52 -11.25 -0.01
CA ASP A 185 9.85 -12.13 -1.12
C ASP A 185 8.68 -12.22 -2.12
N VAL A 186 7.45 -12.30 -1.63
CA VAL A 186 6.24 -12.24 -2.48
C VAL A 186 6.15 -10.91 -3.22
N LEU A 187 6.37 -9.76 -2.54
CA LEU A 187 6.28 -8.45 -3.19
C LEU A 187 7.33 -8.26 -4.28
N LYS A 188 8.57 -8.74 -4.06
CA LYS A 188 9.63 -8.75 -5.08
C LYS A 188 9.25 -9.59 -6.28
N GLN A 189 8.78 -10.83 -6.04
CA GLN A 189 8.31 -11.70 -7.11
C GLN A 189 7.21 -11.04 -7.97
N LEU A 190 6.28 -10.31 -7.35
CA LEU A 190 5.23 -9.59 -8.06
C LEU A 190 5.76 -8.43 -8.88
N ALA A 191 6.73 -7.68 -8.35
CA ALA A 191 7.38 -6.60 -9.09
C ALA A 191 8.17 -7.14 -10.30
N ASP A 192 8.88 -8.26 -10.13
CA ASP A 192 9.59 -8.94 -11.22
C ASP A 192 8.63 -9.43 -12.32
N GLN A 193 7.36 -9.68 -11.98
CA GLN A 193 6.30 -10.00 -12.93
C GLN A 193 5.66 -8.76 -13.59
N GLY A 194 6.16 -7.55 -13.27
CA GLY A 194 5.71 -6.29 -13.85
C GLY A 194 4.53 -5.61 -13.13
N HIS A 195 4.15 -6.09 -11.93
CA HIS A 195 3.14 -5.42 -11.15
C HIS A 195 3.65 -4.10 -10.57
N SER A 196 2.81 -3.06 -10.61
CA SER A 196 3.05 -1.82 -9.89
C SER A 196 2.55 -1.95 -8.45
N ILE A 197 3.42 -1.63 -7.48
CA ILE A 197 3.09 -1.76 -6.06
C ILE A 197 3.33 -0.42 -5.36
N PHE A 198 2.31 0.11 -4.70
CA PHE A 198 2.41 1.29 -3.85
C PHE A 198 2.15 0.87 -2.39
N LEU A 199 3.15 1.00 -1.55
CA LEU A 199 3.01 0.63 -0.15
C LEU A 199 3.41 1.77 0.78
N ASN A 200 2.81 1.84 1.97
CA ASN A 200 3.31 2.71 3.02
C ASN A 200 3.94 1.90 4.15
N SER A 201 4.87 2.52 4.83
CA SER A 201 5.47 2.01 6.06
C SER A 201 5.95 3.16 6.95
N HIS A 202 6.03 2.90 8.26
CA HIS A 202 6.72 3.77 9.21
C HIS A 202 8.15 3.29 9.50
N LEU A 203 8.58 2.16 8.91
CA LEU A 203 9.88 1.54 9.10
C LEU A 203 10.76 1.75 7.86
N LEU A 204 11.81 2.55 8.00
CA LEU A 204 12.77 2.81 6.93
C LEU A 204 13.40 1.51 6.39
N GLN A 205 13.79 0.60 7.29
CA GLN A 205 14.40 -0.69 6.92
C GLN A 205 13.52 -1.53 5.99
N GLU A 206 12.19 -1.51 6.16
CA GLU A 206 11.29 -2.23 5.25
C GLU A 206 11.30 -1.61 3.86
N ILE A 207 11.27 -0.28 3.78
CA ILE A 207 11.35 0.47 2.51
C ILE A 207 12.66 0.18 1.78
N GLU A 208 13.79 0.24 2.48
CA GLU A 208 15.12 -0.02 1.91
C GLU A 208 15.26 -1.42 1.32
N LEU A 209 14.63 -2.41 1.94
CA LEU A 209 14.74 -3.80 1.52
C LEU A 209 13.92 -4.16 0.28
N ILE A 210 12.85 -3.40 -0.04
CA ILE A 210 11.89 -3.79 -1.09
C ILE A 210 11.57 -2.71 -2.10
N CYS A 211 11.68 -1.41 -1.76
CA CYS A 211 11.27 -0.34 -2.65
C CYS A 211 12.40 0.11 -3.58
N SER A 212 12.07 0.46 -4.81
CA SER A 212 12.97 1.12 -5.76
C SER A 212 13.04 2.62 -5.49
N SER A 213 11.87 3.21 -5.26
CA SER A 213 11.68 4.64 -5.03
C SER A 213 10.83 4.87 -3.78
N VAL A 214 11.00 6.04 -3.16
CA VAL A 214 10.28 6.39 -1.94
C VAL A 214 9.92 7.87 -1.90
N ALA A 215 8.76 8.15 -1.30
CA ALA A 215 8.33 9.48 -0.88
C ALA A 215 8.31 9.56 0.64
N ILE A 216 8.86 10.62 1.21
CA ILE A 216 8.87 10.85 2.66
C ILE A 216 7.79 11.87 3.00
N LEU A 217 6.81 11.44 3.80
CA LEU A 217 5.69 12.25 4.26
C LEU A 217 5.84 12.55 5.75
N ASN A 218 5.72 13.81 6.14
CA ASN A 218 5.72 14.21 7.55
C ASN A 218 4.74 15.38 7.78
N HIS A 219 3.93 15.28 8.83
CA HIS A 219 2.91 16.29 9.16
C HIS A 219 2.05 16.75 7.97
N GLY A 220 1.66 15.78 7.13
CA GLY A 220 0.83 16.02 5.94
C GLY A 220 1.55 16.67 4.76
N LYS A 221 2.86 16.86 4.82
CA LYS A 221 3.67 17.43 3.75
C LYS A 221 4.66 16.43 3.19
N LEU A 222 4.84 16.47 1.87
CA LEU A 222 5.88 15.71 1.19
C LEU A 222 7.22 16.42 1.40
N LEU A 223 8.17 15.75 2.06
CA LEU A 223 9.48 16.30 2.34
C LEU A 223 10.48 16.05 1.21
N LYS A 224 10.50 14.82 0.69
CA LYS A 224 11.44 14.39 -0.34
C LYS A 224 10.91 13.20 -1.11
N THR A 225 11.27 13.09 -2.37
CA THR A 225 11.03 11.92 -3.24
C THR A 225 12.31 11.57 -3.96
N GLY A 226 12.52 10.31 -4.29
CA GLY A 226 13.67 9.85 -5.05
C GLY A 226 13.88 8.35 -4.96
N SER A 227 14.94 7.86 -5.59
CA SER A 227 15.34 6.47 -5.42
C SER A 227 15.77 6.21 -3.97
N VAL A 228 15.51 5.00 -3.49
CA VAL A 228 15.94 4.61 -2.13
C VAL A 228 17.44 4.76 -1.99
N ARG A 229 18.23 4.42 -3.02
CA ARG A 229 19.70 4.53 -3.02
C ARG A 229 20.17 5.99 -2.82
N GLU A 230 19.58 6.95 -3.53
CA GLU A 230 19.94 8.36 -3.41
C GLU A 230 19.60 8.92 -2.03
N LEU A 231 18.45 8.52 -1.46
CA LEU A 231 18.00 9.01 -0.18
C LEU A 231 18.80 8.42 0.99
N THR A 232 19.19 7.15 0.92
CA THR A 232 20.06 6.52 1.94
C THR A 232 21.49 7.02 1.87
N ALA A 233 22.05 7.23 0.68
CA ALA A 233 23.38 7.85 0.52
C ALA A 233 23.41 9.26 1.13
N ALA A 234 22.40 10.09 0.87
CA ALA A 234 22.29 11.43 1.43
C ALA A 234 22.14 11.45 2.96
N LEU A 235 21.60 10.38 3.56
CA LEU A 235 21.50 10.22 5.03
C LEU A 235 22.83 9.75 5.64
N ALA A 236 23.62 8.93 4.93
CA ALA A 236 24.93 8.47 5.38
C ALA A 236 25.96 9.62 5.40
N ASP A 237 25.84 10.58 4.48
CA ASP A 237 26.72 11.75 4.40
C ASP A 237 26.29 12.93 5.30
N ALA A 238 25.12 12.81 5.96
CA ALA A 238 24.65 13.86 6.86
C ALA A 238 25.46 13.84 8.17
N PRO A 239 26.08 14.97 8.60
CA PRO A 239 26.81 15.02 9.87
C PRO A 239 25.85 14.72 11.03
N VAL A 240 26.19 13.71 11.84
CA VAL A 240 25.47 13.40 13.08
C VAL A 240 25.78 14.48 14.10
N GLN A 241 24.90 15.46 14.29
CA GLN A 241 24.97 16.39 15.40
C GLN A 241 24.45 15.69 16.67
N MET A 242 25.35 15.17 17.49
CA MET A 242 25.05 14.80 18.87
C MET A 242 25.02 16.05 19.73
N GLN A 243 23.86 16.53 20.15
CA GLN A 243 23.75 17.43 21.29
C GLN A 243 23.90 16.61 22.58
N LEU A 244 25.07 16.67 23.19
CA LEU A 244 25.25 16.23 24.57
C LEU A 244 24.65 17.32 25.48
N THR A 245 23.43 17.12 25.97
CA THR A 245 22.89 17.85 27.11
C THR A 245 23.56 17.23 28.36
N GLY A 246 24.57 17.86 28.87
CA GLY A 246 25.09 17.55 30.21
C GLY A 246 24.19 18.22 31.25
N ASP A 247 23.73 17.47 32.24
CA ASP A 247 23.27 17.96 33.53
C ASP A 247 24.46 18.30 34.40
#